data_7912d9772eb8999c18fcd0bed293d8b0
#
_entry.id   7912d9772eb8999c18fcd0bed293d8b0
#
_cell.length_a   1.000
_cell.length_b   1.000
_cell.length_c   1.000
_cell.angle_alpha   90.00
_cell.angle_beta   90.00
_cell.angle_gamma   90.00
#
_symmetry.space_group_name_H-M   'P 1'
#
loop_
_entity.id
_entity.type
_entity.pdbx_description
1 polymer ?
#
loop_
_entity_poly.entity_id
_entity_poly.type
_entity_poly.pdbx_seq_one_letter_code
_entity_poly.pdbx_strand_id
1 'polypeptide(L)'
;MVELFPGGFEEVELDTDLELAAYGDAGAEERFWHVFGPGSVVEVERGWEEAWKQFHRPVRIGQLWVGPPWEEPDEESVPVVIDPGRAFGTGAHATTRLCLELLVERPRTSVVDLGCGSGVLAVAAAKLGFAPVFALDVDPDAVAAAGENVRKNKVDVEVGCADVFAAELPPVELALANLTLGAVERVGGRFHGGELIASGYLASERPALAGWKRLDRRAAEGWAADLYSPV
;
A
#
# COMPACT_ATOMS: atom_id res chain seq x y z
N MET A 1 -7.33 -3.21 22.39
CA MET A 1 -5.83 -3.27 22.46
C MET A 1 -5.20 -1.97 21.97
N VAL A 2 -5.40 -1.54 20.72
CA VAL A 2 -4.81 -0.30 20.17
C VAL A 2 -5.15 0.95 20.99
N GLU A 3 -6.39 1.07 21.50
CA GLU A 3 -6.78 2.20 22.37
C GLU A 3 -6.07 2.21 23.74
N LEU A 4 -5.69 1.03 24.25
CA LEU A 4 -5.01 0.89 25.53
C LEU A 4 -3.49 1.07 25.42
N PHE A 5 -2.93 0.74 24.27
CA PHE A 5 -1.48 0.77 24.00
C PHE A 5 -1.20 1.47 22.66
N PRO A 6 -1.27 2.81 22.64
CA PRO A 6 -1.02 3.57 21.41
C PRO A 6 0.43 3.47 20.93
N GLY A 7 1.37 3.00 21.75
CA GLY A 7 2.74 2.69 21.36
C GLY A 7 2.90 1.37 20.56
N GLY A 8 1.81 0.60 20.45
CA GLY A 8 1.81 -0.69 19.77
C GLY A 8 1.73 -1.87 20.74
N PHE A 9 1.37 -3.03 20.20
CA PHE A 9 1.44 -4.31 20.91
C PHE A 9 1.73 -5.43 19.91
N GLU A 10 2.26 -6.52 20.40
CA GLU A 10 2.54 -7.75 19.64
C GLU A 10 1.92 -8.95 20.34
N GLU A 11 1.45 -9.89 19.54
CA GLU A 11 1.00 -11.21 19.98
C GLU A 11 1.90 -12.25 19.32
N VAL A 12 2.59 -13.06 20.12
CA VAL A 12 3.45 -14.13 19.66
C VAL A 12 2.86 -15.46 20.13
N GLU A 13 2.39 -16.27 19.19
CA GLU A 13 1.95 -17.63 19.49
C GLU A 13 3.17 -18.51 19.75
N LEU A 14 3.25 -19.07 20.95
CA LEU A 14 4.19 -20.10 21.33
C LEU A 14 3.47 -21.46 21.27
N ASP A 15 4.21 -22.55 21.23
CA ASP A 15 3.64 -23.91 21.05
C ASP A 15 2.50 -24.26 22.02
N THR A 16 2.46 -23.69 23.21
CA THR A 16 1.44 -23.93 24.25
C THR A 16 0.84 -22.66 24.86
N ASP A 17 1.41 -21.50 24.58
CA ASP A 17 1.10 -20.24 25.25
C ASP A 17 1.03 -19.08 24.25
N LEU A 18 0.40 -17.98 24.68
CA LEU A 18 0.37 -16.72 23.97
C LEU A 18 1.18 -15.70 24.75
N GLU A 19 2.23 -15.16 24.15
CA GLU A 19 2.97 -14.01 24.68
C GLU A 19 2.37 -12.71 24.15
N LEU A 20 2.06 -11.79 25.07
CA LEU A 20 1.60 -10.46 24.74
C LEU A 20 2.66 -9.45 25.15
N ALA A 21 3.14 -8.64 24.21
CA ALA A 21 4.03 -7.52 24.46
C ALA A 21 3.34 -6.21 24.10
N ALA A 22 3.39 -5.23 25.01
CA ALA A 22 2.89 -3.89 24.76
C ALA A 22 4.02 -2.86 24.94
N TYR A 23 4.09 -1.91 24.02
CA TYR A 23 5.07 -0.85 24.02
C TYR A 23 4.48 0.45 24.57
N GLY A 24 5.20 1.14 25.45
CA GLY A 24 4.72 2.38 26.02
C GLY A 24 5.64 2.97 27.11
N ASP A 25 5.16 4.04 27.71
CA ASP A 25 5.79 4.70 28.85
C ASP A 25 5.52 3.97 30.19
N ALA A 26 6.03 4.52 31.29
CA ALA A 26 5.80 3.96 32.63
C ALA A 26 4.31 3.80 32.99
N GLY A 27 3.41 4.59 32.41
CA GLY A 27 1.96 4.44 32.61
C GLY A 27 1.36 3.27 31.80
N ALA A 28 2.04 2.81 30.76
CA ALA A 28 1.61 1.65 29.99
C ALA A 28 1.77 0.36 30.80
N GLU A 29 2.81 0.24 31.63
CA GLU A 29 3.06 -0.88 32.54
C GLU A 29 1.88 -1.09 33.50
N GLU A 30 1.42 -0.04 34.17
CA GLU A 30 0.29 -0.14 35.10
C GLU A 30 -1.01 -0.55 34.38
N ARG A 31 -1.25 -0.02 33.15
CA ARG A 31 -2.42 -0.38 32.34
C ARG A 31 -2.37 -1.83 31.90
N PHE A 32 -1.18 -2.31 31.49
CA PHE A 32 -1.00 -3.72 31.08
C PHE A 32 -1.29 -4.68 32.23
N TRP A 33 -0.72 -4.42 33.40
CA TRP A 33 -0.92 -5.25 34.58
C TRP A 33 -2.36 -5.24 35.08
N HIS A 34 -3.04 -4.11 34.94
CA HIS A 34 -4.44 -4.02 35.31
C HIS A 34 -5.36 -4.89 34.41
N VAL A 35 -5.02 -5.02 33.14
CA VAL A 35 -5.84 -5.74 32.15
C VAL A 35 -5.44 -7.22 32.06
N PHE A 36 -4.14 -7.52 32.05
CA PHE A 36 -3.62 -8.87 31.75
C PHE A 36 -2.94 -9.54 32.96
N GLY A 37 -2.74 -8.84 34.05
CA GLY A 37 -2.00 -9.31 35.21
C GLY A 37 -0.51 -9.01 35.12
N PRO A 38 0.27 -9.47 36.14
CA PRO A 38 1.69 -9.16 36.22
C PRO A 38 2.48 -9.77 35.06
N GLY A 39 3.39 -9.01 34.50
CA GLY A 39 4.30 -9.40 33.42
C GLY A 39 5.74 -9.01 33.70
N SER A 40 6.62 -9.27 32.77
CA SER A 40 8.01 -8.80 32.80
C SER A 40 8.12 -7.47 32.06
N VAL A 41 8.89 -6.53 32.61
CA VAL A 41 9.21 -5.25 31.96
C VAL A 41 10.66 -5.31 31.50
N VAL A 42 10.87 -5.00 30.22
CA VAL A 42 12.20 -4.88 29.64
C VAL A 42 12.36 -3.44 29.16
N GLU A 43 13.37 -2.74 29.63
CA GLU A 43 13.72 -1.42 29.12
C GLU A 43 14.29 -1.60 27.70
N VAL A 44 13.59 -1.05 26.71
CA VAL A 44 14.02 -1.07 25.32
C VAL A 44 15.00 0.08 25.13
N GLU A 45 16.19 -0.21 24.56
CA GLU A 45 17.20 0.81 24.32
C GLU A 45 16.63 1.97 23.49
N ARG A 46 17.05 3.21 23.81
CA ARG A 46 16.67 4.41 23.06
C ARG A 46 17.07 4.24 21.59
N GLY A 47 16.12 4.35 20.68
CA GLY A 47 16.32 4.14 19.24
C GLY A 47 15.55 2.96 18.67
N TRP A 48 14.88 2.14 19.50
CA TRP A 48 13.99 1.10 18.97
C TRP A 48 12.87 1.69 18.08
N GLU A 49 12.38 2.90 18.45
CA GLU A 49 11.41 3.67 17.67
C GLU A 49 11.89 3.97 16.24
N GLU A 50 13.20 3.90 16.02
CA GLU A 50 13.82 4.09 14.71
C GLU A 50 14.32 2.78 14.08
N ALA A 51 14.38 1.71 14.87
CA ALA A 51 14.89 0.42 14.39
C ALA A 51 14.08 -0.14 13.19
N TRP A 52 12.78 0.12 13.14
CA TRP A 52 11.93 -0.26 12.03
C TRP A 52 12.26 0.49 10.73
N LYS A 53 12.84 1.70 10.81
CA LYS A 53 13.22 2.50 9.63
C LYS A 53 14.23 1.76 8.76
N GLN A 54 15.13 0.96 9.35
CA GLN A 54 16.12 0.17 8.60
C GLN A 54 15.52 -0.88 7.66
N PHE A 55 14.26 -1.29 7.90
CA PHE A 55 13.54 -2.25 7.06
C PHE A 55 12.85 -1.57 5.87
N HIS A 56 12.71 -0.25 5.89
CA HIS A 56 12.10 0.53 4.82
C HIS A 56 13.18 1.14 3.93
N ARG A 57 13.77 0.30 3.08
CA ARG A 57 14.78 0.75 2.11
C ARG A 57 14.10 1.22 0.83
N PRO A 58 14.65 2.27 0.18
CA PRO A 58 14.15 2.72 -1.11
C PRO A 58 14.34 1.65 -2.18
N VAL A 59 13.47 1.67 -3.17
CA VAL A 59 13.54 0.80 -4.36
C VAL A 59 13.53 1.66 -5.62
N ARG A 60 14.23 1.19 -6.65
CA ARG A 60 14.24 1.83 -7.96
C ARG A 60 13.47 1.01 -8.98
N ILE A 61 12.54 1.66 -9.69
CA ILE A 61 11.70 1.05 -10.71
C ILE A 61 11.70 1.96 -11.95
N GLY A 62 12.49 1.59 -12.95
CA GLY A 62 12.75 2.47 -14.10
C GLY A 62 13.30 3.81 -13.65
N GLN A 63 12.60 4.90 -13.99
CA GLN A 63 12.94 6.25 -13.56
C GLN A 63 12.46 6.63 -12.15
N LEU A 64 11.60 5.80 -11.53
CA LEU A 64 11.07 6.08 -10.19
C LEU A 64 12.08 5.67 -9.12
N TRP A 65 12.24 6.52 -8.12
CA TRP A 65 12.77 6.20 -6.81
C TRP A 65 11.59 6.21 -5.83
N VAL A 66 11.34 5.10 -5.15
CA VAL A 66 10.25 4.99 -4.16
C VAL A 66 10.88 4.70 -2.81
N GLY A 67 10.68 5.57 -1.86
CA GLY A 67 11.31 5.42 -0.57
C GLY A 67 10.71 6.30 0.53
N PRO A 68 11.16 6.09 1.77
CA PRO A 68 10.67 6.82 2.93
C PRO A 68 11.28 8.24 3.00
N PRO A 69 10.67 9.16 3.81
CA PRO A 69 11.10 10.55 3.86
C PRO A 69 12.46 10.80 4.54
N TRP A 70 13.05 9.80 5.19
CA TRP A 70 14.39 9.89 5.82
C TRP A 70 15.52 9.38 4.92
N GLU A 71 15.22 8.90 3.72
CA GLU A 71 16.18 8.51 2.71
C GLU A 71 16.21 9.56 1.59
N GLU A 72 17.37 9.84 1.05
CA GLU A 72 17.54 10.82 -0.01
C GLU A 72 17.42 10.15 -1.40
N PRO A 73 16.54 10.67 -2.28
CA PRO A 73 16.46 10.19 -3.66
C PRO A 73 17.73 10.54 -4.45
N ASP A 74 18.10 9.68 -5.38
CA ASP A 74 19.17 10.00 -6.31
C ASP A 74 18.77 11.13 -7.30
N GLU A 75 19.75 11.92 -7.75
CA GLU A 75 19.54 13.14 -8.56
C GLU A 75 18.88 12.87 -9.92
N GLU A 76 19.01 11.65 -10.46
CA GLU A 76 18.51 11.29 -11.80
C GLU A 76 17.09 10.68 -11.76
N SER A 77 16.53 10.47 -10.59
CA SER A 77 15.26 9.77 -10.42
C SER A 77 14.07 10.72 -10.22
N VAL A 78 12.87 10.20 -10.49
CA VAL A 78 11.62 10.83 -10.13
C VAL A 78 11.23 10.34 -8.72
N PRO A 79 11.32 11.19 -7.69
CA PRO A 79 11.10 10.75 -6.32
C PRO A 79 9.61 10.59 -6.00
N VAL A 80 9.28 9.42 -5.45
CA VAL A 80 8.00 9.07 -4.84
C VAL A 80 8.27 8.82 -3.36
N VAL A 81 8.04 9.84 -2.54
CA VAL A 81 8.33 9.79 -1.10
C VAL A 81 7.08 9.32 -0.37
N ILE A 82 7.16 8.14 0.23
CA ILE A 82 6.05 7.51 0.96
C ILE A 82 6.43 7.34 2.43
N ASP A 83 5.63 7.95 3.29
CA ASP A 83 5.73 7.68 4.72
C ASP A 83 5.05 6.34 5.00
N PRO A 84 5.78 5.33 5.50
CA PRO A 84 5.20 4.01 5.73
C PRO A 84 4.10 3.96 6.78
N GLY A 85 3.98 4.97 7.65
CA GLY A 85 2.89 5.16 8.60
C GLY A 85 2.16 3.88 9.06
N ARG A 86 0.83 4.00 9.25
CA ARG A 86 -0.05 2.86 9.58
C ARG A 86 -0.74 2.21 8.37
N ALA A 87 -0.63 2.82 7.17
CA ALA A 87 -1.29 2.31 5.97
C ALA A 87 -0.40 1.31 5.22
N PHE A 88 -1.01 0.29 4.63
CA PHE A 88 -0.32 -0.68 3.76
C PHE A 88 0.22 0.01 2.49
N GLY A 89 1.37 -0.48 1.98
CA GLY A 89 1.91 -0.03 0.68
C GLY A 89 3.09 0.94 0.80
N THR A 90 4.19 0.50 1.41
CA THR A 90 5.43 1.30 1.52
C THR A 90 6.23 1.39 0.21
N GLY A 91 5.81 0.69 -0.84
CA GLY A 91 6.55 0.57 -2.10
C GLY A 91 7.55 -0.60 -2.14
N ALA A 92 7.98 -1.11 -0.99
CA ALA A 92 8.98 -2.19 -0.93
C ALA A 92 8.41 -3.59 -1.24
N HIS A 93 7.11 -3.81 -1.02
CA HIS A 93 6.49 -5.12 -1.27
C HIS A 93 6.50 -5.47 -2.77
N ALA A 94 6.72 -6.75 -3.09
CA ALA A 94 6.82 -7.22 -4.48
C ALA A 94 5.60 -6.85 -5.33
N THR A 95 4.38 -6.94 -4.79
CA THR A 95 3.15 -6.59 -5.52
C THR A 95 3.12 -5.12 -5.97
N THR A 96 3.56 -4.20 -5.09
CA THR A 96 3.65 -2.77 -5.41
C THR A 96 4.70 -2.51 -6.49
N ARG A 97 5.89 -3.13 -6.35
CA ARG A 97 6.95 -3.00 -7.36
C ARG A 97 6.50 -3.49 -8.72
N LEU A 98 5.86 -4.66 -8.78
CA LEU A 98 5.35 -5.24 -10.03
C LEU A 98 4.28 -4.37 -10.69
N CYS A 99 3.37 -3.74 -9.91
CA CYS A 99 2.42 -2.76 -10.43
C CYS A 99 3.15 -1.55 -11.02
N LEU A 100 4.15 -1.00 -10.31
CA LEU A 100 4.93 0.14 -10.78
C LEU A 100 5.74 -0.18 -12.04
N GLU A 101 6.32 -1.38 -12.16
CA GLU A 101 7.00 -1.83 -13.36
C GLU A 101 6.09 -1.84 -14.59
N LEU A 102 4.84 -2.30 -14.43
CA LEU A 102 3.85 -2.22 -15.51
C LEU A 102 3.42 -0.78 -15.79
N LEU A 103 3.23 0.04 -14.74
CA LEU A 103 2.76 1.42 -14.84
C LEU A 103 3.75 2.32 -15.59
N VAL A 104 5.06 2.20 -15.36
CA VAL A 104 6.07 3.06 -16.01
C VAL A 104 6.08 2.94 -17.53
N GLU A 105 5.63 1.80 -18.05
CA GLU A 105 5.56 1.49 -19.48
C GLU A 105 4.24 1.94 -20.15
N ARG A 106 3.26 2.43 -19.36
CA ARG A 106 1.95 2.82 -19.92
C ARG A 106 1.94 4.23 -20.50
N PRO A 107 1.11 4.48 -21.53
CA PRO A 107 0.79 5.84 -21.97
C PRO A 107 0.22 6.65 -20.81
N ARG A 108 0.50 7.94 -20.79
CA ARG A 108 0.03 8.86 -19.74
C ARG A 108 -1.42 9.24 -20.01
N THR A 109 -2.33 8.65 -19.27
CA THR A 109 -3.79 8.80 -19.40
C THR A 109 -4.39 9.11 -18.03
N SER A 110 -5.71 9.19 -17.95
CA SER A 110 -6.43 9.24 -16.68
C SER A 110 -6.31 7.89 -15.94
N VAL A 111 -6.21 7.92 -14.60
CA VAL A 111 -6.00 6.73 -13.80
C VAL A 111 -6.74 6.77 -12.47
N VAL A 112 -7.19 5.61 -12.00
CA VAL A 112 -7.71 5.42 -10.64
C VAL A 112 -6.94 4.31 -9.92
N ASP A 113 -6.58 4.56 -8.67
CA ASP A 113 -5.99 3.59 -7.74
C ASP A 113 -7.09 3.09 -6.79
N LEU A 114 -7.44 1.83 -6.91
CA LEU A 114 -8.57 1.17 -6.23
C LEU A 114 -8.08 0.37 -5.03
N GLY A 115 -8.41 0.83 -3.82
CA GLY A 115 -7.82 0.36 -2.58
C GLY A 115 -6.40 0.91 -2.42
N CYS A 116 -6.29 2.24 -2.43
CA CYS A 116 -5.02 2.93 -2.60
C CYS A 116 -4.06 2.80 -1.40
N GLY A 117 -4.54 2.44 -0.20
CA GLY A 117 -3.72 2.35 0.99
C GLY A 117 -2.92 3.63 1.25
N SER A 118 -1.59 3.55 1.23
CA SER A 118 -0.69 4.71 1.36
C SER A 118 -0.74 5.70 0.19
N GLY A 119 -1.41 5.36 -0.92
CA GLY A 119 -1.46 6.13 -2.16
C GLY A 119 -0.21 6.02 -3.03
N VAL A 120 0.68 5.06 -2.78
CA VAL A 120 1.97 4.95 -3.49
C VAL A 120 1.81 4.83 -5.00
N LEU A 121 0.83 4.05 -5.49
CA LEU A 121 0.61 3.87 -6.93
C LEU A 121 0.03 5.15 -7.56
N ALA A 122 -0.92 5.80 -6.88
CA ALA A 122 -1.50 7.07 -7.33
C ALA A 122 -0.46 8.21 -7.36
N VAL A 123 0.37 8.34 -6.31
CA VAL A 123 1.47 9.32 -6.27
C VAL A 123 2.47 9.05 -7.40
N ALA A 124 2.85 7.79 -7.61
CA ALA A 124 3.76 7.41 -8.70
C ALA A 124 3.15 7.74 -10.07
N ALA A 125 1.87 7.44 -10.28
CA ALA A 125 1.17 7.79 -11.52
C ALA A 125 1.21 9.30 -11.78
N ALA A 126 0.86 10.12 -10.78
CA ALA A 126 0.90 11.57 -10.91
C ALA A 126 2.31 12.10 -11.18
N LYS A 127 3.33 11.58 -10.51
CA LYS A 127 4.75 11.90 -10.77
C LYS A 127 5.22 11.53 -12.17
N LEU A 128 4.67 10.48 -12.74
CA LEU A 128 4.93 10.06 -14.13
C LEU A 128 4.17 10.91 -15.17
N GLY A 129 3.24 11.77 -14.75
CA GLY A 129 2.46 12.65 -15.64
C GLY A 129 1.12 12.06 -16.08
N PHE A 130 0.58 11.06 -15.40
CA PHE A 130 -0.82 10.65 -15.56
C PHE A 130 -1.73 11.76 -15.03
N ALA A 131 -2.84 12.03 -15.72
CA ALA A 131 -3.84 13.00 -15.28
C ALA A 131 -5.19 12.78 -16.02
N PRO A 132 -6.32 12.98 -15.34
CA PRO A 132 -6.46 13.11 -13.89
C PRO A 132 -6.12 11.82 -13.15
N VAL A 133 -5.76 11.92 -11.85
CA VAL A 133 -5.45 10.79 -10.98
C VAL A 133 -6.42 10.78 -9.80
N PHE A 134 -7.06 9.63 -9.58
CA PHE A 134 -7.95 9.37 -8.46
C PHE A 134 -7.36 8.26 -7.58
N ALA A 135 -7.56 8.36 -6.27
CA ALA A 135 -7.16 7.35 -5.30
C ALA A 135 -8.32 7.09 -4.33
N LEU A 136 -8.81 5.86 -4.29
CA LEU A 136 -9.99 5.48 -3.52
C LEU A 136 -9.65 4.38 -2.53
N ASP A 137 -10.09 4.55 -1.28
CA ASP A 137 -10.04 3.50 -0.27
C ASP A 137 -11.29 3.55 0.60
N VAL A 138 -11.67 2.42 1.17
CA VAL A 138 -12.81 2.32 2.10
C VAL A 138 -12.40 2.70 3.52
N ASP A 139 -11.10 2.57 3.85
CA ASP A 139 -10.55 2.87 5.16
C ASP A 139 -10.22 4.37 5.29
N PRO A 140 -10.85 5.12 6.21
CA PRO A 140 -10.54 6.52 6.44
C PRO A 140 -9.08 6.78 6.83
N ASP A 141 -8.42 5.86 7.53
CA ASP A 141 -7.02 5.99 7.91
C ASP A 141 -6.10 5.85 6.68
N ALA A 142 -6.41 4.96 5.75
CA ALA A 142 -5.73 4.86 4.47
C ALA A 142 -5.92 6.13 3.62
N VAL A 143 -7.14 6.66 3.55
CA VAL A 143 -7.45 7.92 2.85
C VAL A 143 -6.64 9.08 3.44
N ALA A 144 -6.56 9.18 4.78
CA ALA A 144 -5.76 10.21 5.44
C ALA A 144 -4.27 10.09 5.10
N ALA A 145 -3.71 8.87 5.17
CA ALA A 145 -2.32 8.58 4.84
C ALA A 145 -2.00 8.88 3.36
N ALA A 146 -2.86 8.47 2.43
CA ALA A 146 -2.73 8.80 1.00
C ALA A 146 -2.74 10.32 0.78
N GLY A 147 -3.66 11.05 1.41
CA GLY A 147 -3.74 12.50 1.35
C GLY A 147 -2.48 13.20 1.88
N GLU A 148 -1.85 12.68 2.94
CA GLU A 148 -0.58 13.17 3.44
C GLU A 148 0.57 12.93 2.45
N ASN A 149 0.65 11.74 1.89
CA ASN A 149 1.66 11.39 0.89
C ASN A 149 1.49 12.20 -0.39
N VAL A 150 0.27 12.42 -0.86
CA VAL A 150 -0.04 13.32 -2.00
C VAL A 150 0.48 14.72 -1.76
N ARG A 151 0.18 15.32 -0.59
CA ARG A 151 0.67 16.66 -0.21
C ARG A 151 2.20 16.72 -0.11
N LYS A 152 2.82 15.69 0.52
CA LYS A 152 4.27 15.57 0.68
C LYS A 152 5.00 15.52 -0.67
N ASN A 153 4.42 14.84 -1.64
CA ASN A 153 4.96 14.73 -3.00
C ASN A 153 4.59 15.92 -3.91
N LYS A 154 3.71 16.83 -3.49
CA LYS A 154 3.26 18.00 -4.25
C LYS A 154 2.68 17.60 -5.62
N VAL A 155 1.83 16.59 -5.64
CA VAL A 155 1.14 16.10 -6.83
C VAL A 155 -0.36 16.37 -6.74
N ASP A 156 -1.03 16.38 -7.90
CA ASP A 156 -2.47 16.54 -8.01
C ASP A 156 -3.11 15.15 -8.11
N VAL A 157 -3.72 14.69 -7.01
CA VAL A 157 -4.45 13.43 -6.89
C VAL A 157 -5.71 13.68 -6.08
N GLU A 158 -6.84 13.31 -6.63
CA GLU A 158 -8.12 13.34 -5.91
C GLU A 158 -8.24 12.08 -5.05
N VAL A 159 -8.14 12.26 -3.72
CA VAL A 159 -8.24 11.17 -2.75
C VAL A 159 -9.64 11.14 -2.15
N GLY A 160 -10.30 9.98 -2.18
CA GLY A 160 -11.67 9.82 -1.73
C GLY A 160 -11.89 8.57 -0.87
N CYS A 161 -12.77 8.69 0.14
CA CYS A 161 -13.22 7.53 0.92
C CYS A 161 -14.41 6.90 0.20
N ALA A 162 -14.23 5.69 -0.35
CA ALA A 162 -15.27 5.00 -1.11
C ALA A 162 -15.08 3.48 -1.09
N ASP A 163 -16.19 2.75 -0.95
CA ASP A 163 -16.21 1.31 -1.22
C ASP A 163 -16.18 1.08 -2.74
N VAL A 164 -15.01 0.71 -3.28
CA VAL A 164 -14.81 0.43 -4.71
C VAL A 164 -15.70 -0.70 -5.26
N PHE A 165 -16.31 -1.49 -4.37
CA PHE A 165 -17.26 -2.55 -4.74
C PHE A 165 -18.72 -2.07 -4.80
N ALA A 166 -19.02 -0.84 -4.38
CA ALA A 166 -20.37 -0.29 -4.35
C ALA A 166 -20.47 1.08 -5.03
N ALA A 167 -19.48 1.94 -4.84
CA ALA A 167 -19.47 3.30 -5.39
C ALA A 167 -19.38 3.33 -6.92
N GLU A 168 -19.81 4.41 -7.53
CA GLU A 168 -19.54 4.71 -8.93
C GLU A 168 -18.05 5.04 -9.09
N LEU A 169 -17.38 4.33 -10.01
CA LEU A 169 -15.96 4.55 -10.27
C LEU A 169 -15.78 5.72 -11.27
N PRO A 170 -14.73 6.53 -11.12
CA PRO A 170 -14.46 7.61 -12.06
C PRO A 170 -14.22 7.06 -13.48
N PRO A 171 -14.67 7.75 -14.53
CA PRO A 171 -14.46 7.35 -15.91
C PRO A 171 -13.02 7.65 -16.33
N VAL A 172 -12.15 6.65 -16.23
CA VAL A 172 -10.72 6.75 -16.54
C VAL A 172 -10.28 5.62 -17.48
N GLU A 173 -9.12 5.81 -18.14
CA GLU A 173 -8.56 4.85 -19.09
C GLU A 173 -7.76 3.73 -18.42
N LEU A 174 -7.25 3.93 -17.21
CA LEU A 174 -6.43 2.96 -16.49
C LEU A 174 -6.92 2.80 -15.05
N ALA A 175 -7.09 1.55 -14.61
CA ALA A 175 -7.25 1.24 -13.19
C ALA A 175 -6.01 0.51 -12.65
N LEU A 176 -5.64 0.83 -11.41
CA LEU A 176 -4.66 0.12 -10.60
C LEU A 176 -5.41 -0.57 -9.47
N ALA A 177 -5.12 -1.84 -9.23
CA ALA A 177 -5.77 -2.64 -8.19
C ALA A 177 -4.76 -3.61 -7.56
N ASN A 178 -4.06 -3.16 -6.52
CA ASN A 178 -3.17 -4.01 -5.73
C ASN A 178 -3.95 -4.58 -4.54
N LEU A 179 -4.82 -5.54 -4.81
CA LEU A 179 -5.82 -6.10 -3.89
C LEU A 179 -5.71 -7.63 -3.85
N THR A 180 -6.41 -8.27 -2.91
CA THR A 180 -6.50 -9.74 -2.90
C THR A 180 -7.16 -10.26 -4.17
N LEU A 181 -6.89 -11.52 -4.55
CA LEU A 181 -7.42 -12.16 -5.76
C LEU A 181 -8.93 -11.94 -5.94
N GLY A 182 -9.73 -12.27 -4.91
CA GLY A 182 -11.19 -12.12 -4.99
C GLY A 182 -11.65 -10.66 -5.08
N ALA A 183 -10.89 -9.72 -4.52
CA ALA A 183 -11.15 -8.29 -4.65
C ALA A 183 -10.86 -7.79 -6.06
N VAL A 184 -9.75 -8.23 -6.68
CA VAL A 184 -9.41 -7.94 -8.07
C VAL A 184 -10.51 -8.44 -9.03
N GLU A 185 -11.01 -9.66 -8.85
CA GLU A 185 -12.09 -10.21 -9.66
C GLU A 185 -13.39 -9.41 -9.56
N ARG A 186 -13.74 -8.96 -8.35
CA ARG A 186 -14.92 -8.10 -8.12
C ARG A 186 -14.77 -6.72 -8.78
N VAL A 187 -13.61 -6.09 -8.62
CA VAL A 187 -13.32 -4.78 -9.21
C VAL A 187 -13.29 -4.85 -10.74
N GLY A 188 -12.64 -5.88 -11.31
CA GLY A 188 -12.57 -6.06 -12.76
C GLY A 188 -13.94 -6.24 -13.41
N GLY A 189 -14.93 -6.79 -12.68
CA GLY A 189 -16.32 -6.87 -13.15
C GLY A 189 -17.08 -5.53 -13.12
N ARG A 190 -16.53 -4.51 -12.47
CA ARG A 190 -17.16 -3.18 -12.28
C ARG A 190 -16.46 -2.06 -13.05
N PHE A 191 -15.16 -2.21 -13.28
CA PHE A 191 -14.40 -1.21 -14.04
C PHE A 191 -14.65 -1.41 -15.54
N HIS A 192 -15.10 -0.35 -16.20
CA HIS A 192 -15.46 -0.34 -17.62
C HIS A 192 -14.59 0.64 -18.43
N GLY A 193 -13.38 0.93 -17.94
CA GLY A 193 -12.38 1.76 -18.63
C GLY A 193 -11.53 0.97 -19.63
N GLY A 194 -10.34 1.51 -19.92
CA GLY A 194 -9.41 0.94 -20.88
C GLY A 194 -8.60 -0.23 -20.33
N GLU A 195 -7.54 0.02 -19.58
CA GLU A 195 -6.63 -1.03 -19.08
C GLU A 195 -6.76 -1.21 -17.56
N LEU A 196 -6.40 -2.38 -17.06
CA LEU A 196 -6.33 -2.71 -15.64
C LEU A 196 -4.96 -3.31 -15.32
N ILE A 197 -4.22 -2.70 -14.39
CA ILE A 197 -3.06 -3.31 -13.75
C ILE A 197 -3.54 -3.88 -12.41
N ALA A 198 -3.41 -5.19 -12.24
CA ALA A 198 -3.86 -5.91 -11.06
C ALA A 198 -2.74 -6.71 -10.41
N SER A 199 -2.67 -6.71 -9.08
CA SER A 199 -1.72 -7.47 -8.26
C SER A 199 -2.32 -7.76 -6.88
N GLY A 200 -1.54 -8.38 -5.97
CA GLY A 200 -1.96 -8.75 -4.61
C GLY A 200 -2.37 -10.22 -4.51
N TYR A 201 -1.93 -11.04 -5.45
CA TYR A 201 -2.15 -12.48 -5.50
C TYR A 201 -0.87 -13.23 -5.87
N LEU A 202 -0.84 -14.53 -5.58
CA LEU A 202 0.34 -15.37 -5.79
C LEU A 202 0.63 -15.59 -7.29
N ALA A 203 1.89 -15.84 -7.62
CA ALA A 203 2.31 -16.16 -8.99
C ALA A 203 1.66 -17.42 -9.57
N SER A 204 1.20 -18.34 -8.72
CA SER A 204 0.42 -19.53 -9.10
C SER A 204 -1.04 -19.24 -9.41
N GLU A 205 -1.59 -18.13 -8.94
CA GLU A 205 -2.99 -17.75 -9.09
C GLU A 205 -3.23 -17.01 -10.41
N ARG A 206 -4.48 -17.03 -10.86
CA ARG A 206 -4.94 -16.36 -12.08
C ARG A 206 -6.30 -15.75 -11.84
N PRO A 207 -6.44 -14.42 -11.81
CA PRO A 207 -7.75 -13.78 -11.70
C PRO A 207 -8.67 -14.19 -12.84
N ALA A 208 -9.90 -14.55 -12.49
CA ALA A 208 -10.96 -14.87 -13.44
C ALA A 208 -11.72 -13.59 -13.82
N LEU A 209 -11.25 -12.88 -14.83
CA LEU A 209 -11.79 -11.59 -15.28
C LEU A 209 -12.57 -11.78 -16.60
N ALA A 210 -13.90 -11.91 -16.49
CA ALA A 210 -14.78 -12.02 -17.67
C ALA A 210 -14.76 -10.70 -18.48
N GLY A 211 -14.58 -10.81 -19.81
CA GLY A 211 -14.48 -9.64 -20.70
C GLY A 211 -13.10 -8.97 -20.72
N TRP A 212 -12.10 -9.57 -20.08
CA TRP A 212 -10.73 -9.07 -20.08
C TRP A 212 -9.75 -10.04 -20.70
N LYS A 213 -8.79 -9.50 -21.45
CA LYS A 213 -7.66 -10.23 -22.01
C LYS A 213 -6.39 -9.79 -21.31
N ARG A 214 -5.64 -10.74 -20.73
CA ARG A 214 -4.31 -10.45 -20.19
C ARG A 214 -3.32 -10.18 -21.32
N LEU A 215 -2.65 -9.03 -21.24
CA LEU A 215 -1.63 -8.56 -22.17
C LEU A 215 -0.21 -8.90 -21.71
N ASP A 216 0.06 -8.68 -20.42
CA ASP A 216 1.38 -8.92 -19.82
C ASP A 216 1.24 -9.50 -18.41
N ARG A 217 2.29 -10.17 -17.95
CA ARG A 217 2.39 -10.67 -16.58
C ARG A 217 3.82 -10.55 -16.09
N ARG A 218 3.96 -9.98 -14.90
CA ARG A 218 5.20 -9.92 -14.14
C ARG A 218 5.08 -10.75 -12.88
N ALA A 219 6.20 -11.38 -12.45
CA ALA A 219 6.21 -12.17 -11.22
C ALA A 219 7.57 -12.05 -10.55
N ALA A 220 7.55 -11.88 -9.23
CA ALA A 220 8.71 -11.86 -8.38
C ALA A 220 8.34 -12.30 -6.96
N GLU A 221 9.25 -12.97 -6.25
CA GLU A 221 9.11 -13.33 -4.84
C GLU A 221 7.80 -14.07 -4.53
N GLY A 222 7.32 -14.91 -5.46
CA GLY A 222 6.07 -15.66 -5.30
C GLY A 222 4.79 -14.87 -5.60
N TRP A 223 4.87 -13.58 -5.95
CA TRP A 223 3.76 -12.69 -6.30
C TRP A 223 3.68 -12.41 -7.79
N ALA A 224 2.52 -11.98 -8.27
CA ALA A 224 2.33 -11.57 -9.65
C ALA A 224 1.57 -10.25 -9.77
N ALA A 225 1.84 -9.55 -10.88
CA ALA A 225 1.00 -8.47 -11.39
C ALA A 225 0.70 -8.73 -12.88
N ASP A 226 -0.52 -8.45 -13.27
CA ASP A 226 -1.01 -8.63 -14.62
C ASP A 226 -1.53 -7.31 -15.20
N LEU A 227 -1.28 -7.10 -16.48
CA LEU A 227 -1.92 -6.06 -17.28
C LEU A 227 -3.03 -6.69 -18.10
N TYR A 228 -4.21 -6.08 -18.08
CA TYR A 228 -5.38 -6.49 -18.82
C TYR A 228 -5.91 -5.37 -19.72
N SER A 229 -6.53 -5.74 -20.84
CA SER A 229 -7.37 -4.88 -21.67
C SER A 229 -8.75 -5.51 -21.86
N PRO A 230 -9.80 -4.72 -22.13
CA PRO A 230 -11.09 -5.26 -22.57
C PRO A 230 -10.94 -6.14 -23.84
N VAL A 231 -11.81 -7.13 -23.98
CA VAL A 231 -11.90 -8.01 -25.18
C VAL A 231 -12.71 -7.34 -26.26
#